data_59a535e0cae6f4013ea0d684ad72d957
#
_entry.id   59a535e0cae6f4013ea0d684ad72d957
#
_cell.length_a   1.000
_cell.length_b   1.000
_cell.length_c   1.000
_cell.angle_alpha   90.00
_cell.angle_beta   90.00
_cell.angle_gamma   90.00
#
_symmetry.space_group_name_H-M   'P 1'
#
loop_
_entity.id
_entity.type
_entity.pdbx_description
1 polymer ?
#
loop_
_entity_poly.entity_id
_entity_poly.type
_entity_poly.pdbx_seq_one_letter_code
_entity_poly.pdbx_strand_id
1 'polypeptide(L)'
;MASAQAAAETSPIAFPEWMTRPGAPLSGYGTPAQQESAVARSPMSSPLSPTIGASTTPLESLQGRITPNGLHFERHHSGVPNIDPAQHELKIHGAVRRPLKFSVDSLLRYPMTSKFYFLECSGNGFLNLLDNPLDASCGTLNGLVSCSEWTGVRLSLLLEEAGIDADASWLIAEGADAASLVRSIPLEKALDDVLIALYQNGERIRPEQGYPMRLFVPGWEGNVSVKWLHRLKVASSPAQSRSETATYTDLMPDGRAEQFTFTMGVKSVITHPSGTMNLAAPGIYELAGIAWSGHGAIARVEVSADGGKSWAEAALDAPVIDKCVCRFRIPWQWDGAPATLMSRATDSAGNVQPTRAEFQKRYSPGNMYHFNGILAWGVEASGRVSNVYV
;
A
#
# COMPACT_ATOMS: atom_id res chain seq x y z
N MET A 1 47.54 45.03 -34.18
CA MET A 1 46.25 44.78 -33.49
C MET A 1 45.29 44.22 -34.52
N ALA A 2 45.08 42.91 -34.52
CA ALA A 2 44.10 42.27 -35.36
C ALA A 2 42.99 41.73 -34.42
N SER A 3 41.80 42.34 -34.51
CA SER A 3 40.64 41.91 -33.79
C SER A 3 40.06 40.66 -34.47
N ALA A 4 40.17 39.49 -33.82
CA ALA A 4 39.43 38.32 -34.22
C ALA A 4 37.97 38.49 -33.81
N GLN A 5 37.10 38.72 -34.76
CA GLN A 5 35.65 38.71 -34.62
C GLN A 5 35.25 37.22 -34.67
N ALA A 6 34.89 36.66 -33.53
CA ALA A 6 34.24 35.36 -33.48
C ALA A 6 32.83 35.47 -34.09
N ALA A 7 32.67 34.94 -35.31
CA ALA A 7 31.33 34.75 -35.87
C ALA A 7 30.58 33.70 -35.04
N ALA A 8 29.55 34.09 -34.37
CA ALA A 8 28.60 33.16 -33.76
C ALA A 8 27.89 32.43 -34.91
N GLU A 9 28.23 31.16 -35.13
CA GLU A 9 27.47 30.25 -35.97
C GLU A 9 26.10 30.07 -35.35
N THR A 10 25.10 30.79 -35.85
CA THR A 10 23.71 30.51 -35.58
C THR A 10 23.31 29.28 -36.37
N SER A 11 23.56 28.10 -35.78
CA SER A 11 22.95 26.90 -36.30
C SER A 11 21.44 27.07 -36.32
N PRO A 12 20.74 26.83 -37.43
CA PRO A 12 19.30 26.96 -37.47
C PRO A 12 18.67 26.07 -36.39
N ILE A 13 17.75 26.61 -35.61
CA ILE A 13 17.03 25.88 -34.57
C ILE A 13 16.29 24.70 -35.26
N ALA A 14 16.82 23.49 -35.13
CA ALA A 14 16.17 22.31 -35.66
C ALA A 14 15.00 21.93 -34.74
N PHE A 15 13.79 22.01 -35.24
CA PHE A 15 12.60 21.56 -34.54
C PHE A 15 12.48 20.04 -34.64
N PRO A 16 12.29 19.34 -33.51
CA PRO A 16 12.00 17.90 -33.52
C PRO A 16 10.75 17.57 -34.35
N GLU A 17 10.68 16.37 -34.89
CA GLU A 17 9.57 15.95 -35.76
C GLU A 17 8.19 16.06 -35.10
N TRP A 18 8.10 15.76 -33.80
CA TRP A 18 6.85 15.89 -33.01
C TRP A 18 6.36 17.34 -32.85
N MET A 19 7.17 18.34 -33.14
CA MET A 19 6.76 19.75 -33.17
C MET A 19 6.23 20.21 -34.54
N THR A 20 6.42 19.41 -35.58
CA THR A 20 6.13 19.77 -36.97
C THR A 20 5.00 18.94 -37.61
N ARG A 21 4.51 17.92 -36.89
CA ARG A 21 3.43 17.05 -37.35
C ARG A 21 2.32 16.92 -36.29
N PRO A 22 1.07 16.73 -36.70
CA PRO A 22 -0.01 16.39 -35.79
C PRO A 22 0.30 15.09 -35.00
N GLY A 23 -0.06 15.07 -33.72
CA GLY A 23 0.06 13.87 -32.88
C GLY A 23 -1.07 12.86 -33.11
N ALA A 24 -1.22 11.92 -32.15
CA ALA A 24 -2.26 10.90 -32.18
C ALA A 24 -3.67 11.53 -32.03
N PRO A 25 -4.74 10.88 -32.54
CA PRO A 25 -6.11 11.33 -32.34
C PRO A 25 -6.53 11.23 -30.85
N LEU A 26 -7.68 11.85 -30.53
CA LEU A 26 -8.28 11.79 -29.20
C LEU A 26 -8.59 10.34 -28.80
N SER A 27 -8.39 10.01 -27.53
CA SER A 27 -8.66 8.68 -26.94
C SER A 27 -9.85 8.72 -26.00
N GLY A 28 -10.56 7.62 -25.84
CA GLY A 28 -11.67 7.48 -24.88
C GLY A 28 -11.22 7.34 -23.41
N TYR A 29 -9.99 6.85 -23.19
CA TYR A 29 -9.37 6.73 -21.88
C TYR A 29 -7.86 6.91 -22.01
N GLY A 30 -7.28 7.80 -21.19
CA GLY A 30 -5.86 8.11 -21.26
C GLY A 30 -4.97 6.93 -20.85
N THR A 31 -3.84 6.81 -21.50
CA THR A 31 -2.79 5.84 -21.17
C THR A 31 -1.48 6.57 -20.85
N PRO A 32 -0.58 6.00 -20.05
CA PRO A 32 0.75 6.55 -19.86
C PRO A 32 1.50 6.76 -21.18
N ALA A 33 2.42 7.72 -21.22
CA ALA A 33 3.30 7.89 -22.37
C ALA A 33 4.07 6.58 -22.66
N GLN A 34 4.33 6.29 -23.93
CA GLN A 34 5.05 5.07 -24.34
C GLN A 34 6.43 4.95 -23.64
N GLN A 35 7.09 6.09 -23.40
CA GLN A 35 8.38 6.16 -22.72
C GLN A 35 8.30 5.79 -21.24
N GLU A 36 7.10 5.85 -20.64
CA GLU A 36 6.82 5.48 -19.25
C GLU A 36 6.30 4.03 -19.11
N SER A 37 6.35 3.24 -20.17
CA SER A 37 5.84 1.85 -20.18
C SER A 37 6.57 0.91 -19.21
N ALA A 38 7.79 1.27 -18.77
CA ALA A 38 8.55 0.56 -17.75
C ALA A 38 7.98 0.78 -16.33
N VAL A 39 7.19 1.86 -16.11
CA VAL A 39 6.50 2.09 -14.84
C VAL A 39 5.29 1.18 -14.76
N ALA A 40 5.49 -0.01 -14.25
CA ALA A 40 4.51 -1.08 -14.17
C ALA A 40 4.61 -1.82 -12.83
N ARG A 41 3.54 -2.51 -12.46
CA ARG A 41 3.56 -3.43 -11.32
C ARG A 41 4.51 -4.60 -11.62
N SER A 42 5.19 -5.09 -10.58
CA SER A 42 6.06 -6.27 -10.69
C SER A 42 5.31 -7.52 -10.22
N PRO A 43 4.89 -8.42 -11.12
CA PRO A 43 4.14 -9.62 -10.74
C PRO A 43 5.03 -10.67 -10.06
N MET A 44 4.50 -11.29 -9.01
CA MET A 44 5.09 -12.42 -8.28
C MET A 44 4.04 -13.53 -8.19
N SER A 45 4.03 -14.44 -9.14
CA SER A 45 3.10 -15.58 -9.12
C SER A 45 3.68 -16.78 -8.36
N SER A 46 2.78 -17.57 -7.78
CA SER A 46 3.17 -18.86 -7.19
C SER A 46 3.61 -19.83 -8.29
N PRO A 47 4.68 -20.62 -8.07
CA PRO A 47 5.04 -21.70 -8.97
C PRO A 47 3.93 -22.77 -9.13
N LEU A 48 3.02 -22.85 -8.15
CA LEU A 48 1.94 -23.85 -8.13
C LEU A 48 0.72 -23.43 -8.94
N SER A 49 0.51 -22.12 -9.17
CA SER A 49 -0.64 -21.62 -9.92
C SER A 49 -0.43 -20.17 -10.36
N PRO A 50 -0.68 -19.83 -11.64
CA PRO A 50 -0.59 -18.44 -12.11
C PRO A 50 -1.69 -17.52 -11.54
N THR A 51 -2.72 -18.10 -10.92
CA THR A 51 -3.82 -17.34 -10.29
C THR A 51 -3.57 -17.02 -8.81
N ILE A 52 -2.49 -17.57 -8.23
CA ILE A 52 -2.06 -17.28 -6.86
C ILE A 52 -0.81 -16.42 -6.91
N GLY A 53 -0.87 -15.24 -6.32
CA GLY A 53 0.29 -14.35 -6.30
C GLY A 53 -0.06 -12.92 -5.91
N ALA A 54 0.89 -12.06 -6.20
CA ALA A 54 0.78 -10.62 -5.97
C ALA A 54 1.43 -9.87 -7.12
N SER A 55 1.12 -8.59 -7.28
CA SER A 55 1.97 -7.67 -8.02
C SER A 55 2.18 -6.40 -7.21
N THR A 56 3.42 -5.91 -7.18
CA THR A 56 3.83 -4.80 -6.32
C THR A 56 3.72 -3.46 -7.03
N THR A 57 3.36 -2.42 -6.28
CA THR A 57 3.42 -1.01 -6.71
C THR A 57 4.88 -0.58 -6.90
N PRO A 58 5.26 0.06 -8.02
CA PRO A 58 6.61 0.59 -8.24
C PRO A 58 6.82 1.89 -7.45
N LEU A 59 7.04 1.78 -6.13
CA LEU A 59 7.07 2.90 -5.19
C LEU A 59 8.12 3.96 -5.55
N GLU A 60 9.26 3.53 -6.08
CA GLU A 60 10.38 4.38 -6.50
C GLU A 60 10.07 5.24 -7.72
N SER A 61 9.08 4.83 -8.53
CA SER A 61 8.69 5.54 -9.74
C SER A 61 7.51 6.50 -9.52
N LEU A 62 6.92 6.51 -8.33
CA LEU A 62 5.72 7.29 -8.03
C LEU A 62 6.04 8.53 -7.21
N GLN A 63 5.26 9.59 -7.46
CA GLN A 63 5.29 10.83 -6.69
C GLN A 63 3.91 11.12 -6.05
N GLY A 64 3.90 12.01 -5.05
CA GLY A 64 2.68 12.29 -4.29
C GLY A 64 2.25 11.12 -3.40
N ARG A 65 0.98 11.13 -2.99
CA ARG A 65 0.42 10.13 -2.06
C ARG A 65 -0.51 9.12 -2.71
N ILE A 66 -1.10 9.48 -3.85
CA ILE A 66 -2.11 8.65 -4.52
C ILE A 66 -1.44 7.72 -5.52
N THR A 67 -1.72 6.44 -5.39
CA THR A 67 -1.31 5.41 -6.35
C THR A 67 -2.32 5.36 -7.49
N PRO A 68 -1.91 5.52 -8.76
CA PRO A 68 -2.79 5.29 -9.91
C PRO A 68 -3.44 3.89 -9.87
N ASN A 69 -4.71 3.79 -10.26
CA ASN A 69 -5.45 2.51 -10.16
C ASN A 69 -4.73 1.35 -10.87
N GLY A 70 -4.15 1.60 -12.05
CA GLY A 70 -3.38 0.61 -12.80
C GLY A 70 -2.06 0.17 -12.15
N LEU A 71 -1.56 0.92 -11.16
CA LEU A 71 -0.32 0.63 -10.43
C LEU A 71 -0.55 0.24 -8.98
N HIS A 72 -1.81 0.22 -8.51
CA HIS A 72 -2.17 -0.24 -7.19
C HIS A 72 -1.84 -1.73 -7.05
N PHE A 73 -1.14 -2.13 -5.98
CA PHE A 73 -0.77 -3.53 -5.77
C PHE A 73 -2.00 -4.45 -5.78
N GLU A 74 -1.79 -5.70 -6.14
CA GLU A 74 -2.80 -6.74 -6.03
C GLU A 74 -2.24 -7.99 -5.35
N ARG A 75 -3.13 -8.75 -4.70
CA ARG A 75 -2.85 -10.02 -4.04
C ARG A 75 -4.06 -10.93 -4.19
N HIS A 76 -3.87 -12.10 -4.79
CA HIS A 76 -4.93 -13.06 -5.08
C HIS A 76 -4.60 -14.46 -4.54
N HIS A 77 -5.65 -15.18 -4.14
CA HIS A 77 -5.57 -16.57 -3.69
C HIS A 77 -6.16 -17.53 -4.74
N SER A 78 -6.98 -17.03 -5.67
CA SER A 78 -7.65 -17.81 -6.71
C SER A 78 -7.91 -17.03 -7.99
N GLY A 79 -7.12 -15.97 -8.24
CA GLY A 79 -7.28 -15.07 -9.39
C GLY A 79 -8.34 -14.01 -9.20
N VAL A 80 -8.76 -13.42 -10.32
CA VAL A 80 -9.73 -12.32 -10.39
C VAL A 80 -11.01 -12.82 -11.01
N PRO A 81 -12.13 -12.92 -10.28
CA PRO A 81 -13.40 -13.35 -10.84
C PRO A 81 -13.99 -12.28 -11.77
N ASN A 82 -14.67 -12.71 -12.82
CA ASN A 82 -15.49 -11.84 -13.68
C ASN A 82 -16.92 -11.81 -13.13
N ILE A 83 -17.27 -10.79 -12.36
CA ILE A 83 -18.56 -10.67 -11.68
C ILE A 83 -19.46 -9.71 -12.45
N ASP A 84 -20.65 -10.19 -12.83
CA ASP A 84 -21.72 -9.35 -13.35
C ASP A 84 -22.39 -8.57 -12.20
N PRO A 85 -22.27 -7.22 -12.16
CA PRO A 85 -22.82 -6.41 -11.08
C PRO A 85 -24.35 -6.49 -10.98
N ALA A 86 -25.03 -6.82 -12.06
CA ALA A 86 -26.49 -6.98 -12.06
C ALA A 86 -26.95 -8.23 -11.31
N GLN A 87 -26.07 -9.23 -11.17
CA GLN A 87 -26.34 -10.48 -10.45
C GLN A 87 -25.66 -10.52 -9.08
N HIS A 88 -24.82 -9.54 -8.76
CA HIS A 88 -24.07 -9.52 -7.50
C HIS A 88 -24.86 -8.84 -6.39
N GLU A 89 -24.89 -9.47 -5.23
CA GLU A 89 -25.64 -9.01 -4.07
C GLU A 89 -24.79 -9.10 -2.80
N LEU A 90 -24.95 -8.11 -1.92
CA LEU A 90 -24.47 -8.15 -0.55
C LEU A 90 -25.57 -8.60 0.38
N LYS A 91 -25.32 -9.64 1.18
CA LYS A 91 -26.25 -10.15 2.21
C LYS A 91 -25.72 -9.82 3.59
N ILE A 92 -26.56 -9.19 4.42
CA ILE A 92 -26.31 -8.95 5.85
C ILE A 92 -27.28 -9.82 6.64
N HIS A 93 -26.75 -10.70 7.51
CA HIS A 93 -27.55 -11.65 8.27
C HIS A 93 -26.86 -12.05 9.59
N GLY A 94 -27.42 -13.03 10.30
CA GLY A 94 -26.92 -13.55 11.58
C GLY A 94 -27.60 -12.87 12.76
N ALA A 95 -26.86 -12.38 13.74
CA ALA A 95 -27.37 -11.71 14.93
C ALA A 95 -27.87 -10.28 14.60
N VAL A 96 -28.92 -10.21 13.81
CA VAL A 96 -29.60 -8.98 13.38
C VAL A 96 -31.11 -9.18 13.42
N ARG A 97 -31.85 -8.13 13.78
CA ARG A 97 -33.32 -8.17 13.83
C ARG A 97 -33.93 -8.37 12.45
N ARG A 98 -33.30 -7.87 11.40
CA ARG A 98 -33.80 -7.88 10.03
C ARG A 98 -32.64 -8.21 9.04
N PRO A 99 -32.56 -9.43 8.53
CA PRO A 99 -31.64 -9.75 7.45
C PRO A 99 -31.91 -8.88 6.23
N LEU A 100 -30.87 -8.35 5.62
CA LEU A 100 -30.93 -7.44 4.47
C LEU A 100 -30.17 -7.99 3.28
N LYS A 101 -30.58 -7.53 2.10
CA LYS A 101 -29.97 -7.86 0.83
C LYS A 101 -29.89 -6.61 -0.04
N PHE A 102 -28.72 -6.32 -0.55
CA PHE A 102 -28.44 -5.14 -1.34
C PHE A 102 -27.91 -5.52 -2.71
N SER A 103 -28.52 -5.03 -3.79
CA SER A 103 -27.90 -4.97 -5.10
C SER A 103 -26.91 -3.81 -5.15
N VAL A 104 -26.03 -3.80 -6.16
CA VAL A 104 -25.12 -2.66 -6.41
C VAL A 104 -25.92 -1.36 -6.56
N ASP A 105 -27.01 -1.39 -7.34
CA ASP A 105 -27.87 -0.21 -7.57
C ASP A 105 -28.54 0.30 -6.30
N SER A 106 -28.90 -0.61 -5.38
CA SER A 106 -29.47 -0.20 -4.11
C SER A 106 -28.45 0.52 -3.23
N LEU A 107 -27.18 0.06 -3.22
CA LEU A 107 -26.11 0.72 -2.49
C LEU A 107 -25.76 2.10 -3.07
N LEU A 108 -25.88 2.29 -4.38
CA LEU A 108 -25.64 3.59 -5.03
C LEU A 108 -26.62 4.69 -4.57
N ARG A 109 -27.74 4.34 -3.93
CA ARG A 109 -28.71 5.29 -3.38
C ARG A 109 -28.40 5.74 -1.95
N TYR A 110 -27.46 5.09 -1.27
CA TYR A 110 -27.04 5.48 0.08
C TYR A 110 -26.06 6.66 0.04
N PRO A 111 -25.97 7.44 1.14
CA PRO A 111 -24.98 8.49 1.26
C PRO A 111 -23.56 7.92 1.10
N MET A 112 -22.78 8.51 0.20
CA MET A 112 -21.38 8.14 -0.05
C MET A 112 -20.43 8.95 0.82
N THR A 113 -19.34 8.32 1.20
CA THR A 113 -18.21 8.94 1.90
C THR A 113 -16.94 8.67 1.12
N SER A 114 -16.13 9.71 0.88
CA SER A 114 -14.81 9.62 0.25
C SER A 114 -13.71 9.91 1.27
N LYS A 115 -12.71 9.06 1.33
CA LYS A 115 -11.55 9.19 2.23
C LYS A 115 -10.27 8.69 1.56
N PHE A 116 -9.16 9.34 1.87
CA PHE A 116 -7.83 8.87 1.48
C PHE A 116 -7.31 7.89 2.53
N TYR A 117 -7.05 6.66 2.12
CA TYR A 117 -6.52 5.62 2.98
C TYR A 117 -5.44 4.81 2.26
N PHE A 118 -4.43 4.38 3.00
CA PHE A 118 -3.55 3.33 2.51
C PHE A 118 -4.21 1.96 2.62
N LEU A 119 -3.77 1.04 1.78
CA LEU A 119 -4.01 -0.39 1.88
C LEU A 119 -2.66 -1.08 1.85
N GLU A 120 -2.39 -1.95 2.83
CA GLU A 120 -1.14 -2.71 2.91
C GLU A 120 -1.44 -4.20 3.14
N CYS A 121 -0.80 -5.06 2.37
CA CYS A 121 -0.84 -6.50 2.63
C CYS A 121 -0.05 -6.81 3.91
N SER A 122 -0.58 -7.68 4.79
CA SER A 122 0.14 -8.10 6.01
C SER A 122 1.52 -8.67 5.72
N GLY A 123 1.73 -9.28 4.55
CA GLY A 123 3.03 -9.77 4.09
C GLY A 123 3.94 -8.72 3.44
N ASN A 124 3.60 -7.43 3.46
CA ASN A 124 4.45 -6.41 2.86
C ASN A 124 5.81 -6.33 3.57
N GLY A 125 6.88 -6.44 2.80
CA GLY A 125 8.24 -6.41 3.34
C GLY A 125 8.80 -7.78 3.75
N PHE A 126 8.08 -8.89 3.52
CA PHE A 126 8.55 -10.24 3.89
C PHE A 126 9.92 -10.60 3.30
N LEU A 127 10.29 -10.03 2.14
CA LEU A 127 11.60 -10.22 1.52
C LEU A 127 12.76 -9.64 2.35
N ASN A 128 12.48 -8.73 3.28
CA ASN A 128 13.47 -8.20 4.22
C ASN A 128 13.69 -9.12 5.44
N LEU A 129 12.97 -10.24 5.53
CA LEU A 129 13.17 -11.28 6.55
C LEU A 129 14.17 -12.36 6.13
N LEU A 130 14.62 -12.34 4.87
CA LEU A 130 15.65 -13.26 4.37
C LEU A 130 16.95 -13.08 5.16
N ASP A 131 17.77 -14.13 5.22
CA ASP A 131 19.06 -14.11 5.92
C ASP A 131 20.04 -13.08 5.31
N ASN A 132 19.99 -12.92 3.99
CA ASN A 132 20.81 -11.94 3.26
C ASN A 132 19.90 -10.92 2.57
N PRO A 133 20.33 -9.64 2.51
CA PRO A 133 19.58 -8.61 1.82
C PRO A 133 19.45 -8.92 0.33
N LEU A 134 18.23 -8.86 -0.19
CA LEU A 134 17.98 -9.01 -1.62
C LEU A 134 18.27 -7.67 -2.32
N ASP A 135 19.13 -7.72 -3.36
CA ASP A 135 19.38 -6.54 -4.20
C ASP A 135 18.19 -6.29 -5.13
N ALA A 136 17.28 -5.43 -4.69
CA ALA A 136 16.04 -5.14 -5.39
C ALA A 136 15.56 -3.71 -5.10
N SER A 137 14.63 -3.21 -5.92
CA SER A 137 14.03 -1.88 -5.75
C SER A 137 13.14 -1.78 -4.52
N CYS A 138 12.83 -0.55 -4.10
CA CYS A 138 11.88 -0.30 -3.03
C CYS A 138 10.52 -0.92 -3.31
N GLY A 139 10.00 -0.80 -4.53
CA GLY A 139 8.74 -1.40 -4.95
C GLY A 139 8.74 -2.92 -4.89
N THR A 140 9.83 -3.58 -5.27
CA THR A 140 9.95 -5.04 -5.14
C THR A 140 9.92 -5.48 -3.67
N LEU A 141 10.64 -4.78 -2.80
CA LEU A 141 10.78 -5.16 -1.39
C LEU A 141 9.57 -4.77 -0.53
N ASN A 142 8.89 -3.66 -0.85
CA ASN A 142 7.86 -3.07 -0.01
C ASN A 142 6.61 -2.61 -0.77
N GLY A 143 6.46 -3.00 -2.02
CA GLY A 143 5.39 -2.49 -2.90
C GLY A 143 4.02 -3.14 -2.71
N LEU A 144 3.80 -3.96 -1.68
CA LEU A 144 2.47 -4.44 -1.31
C LEU A 144 1.74 -3.40 -0.43
N VAL A 145 1.96 -2.14 -0.72
CA VAL A 145 1.25 -0.98 -0.16
C VAL A 145 0.89 0.00 -1.26
N SER A 146 -0.29 0.59 -1.16
CA SER A 146 -0.79 1.65 -2.06
C SER A 146 -1.72 2.57 -1.30
N CYS A 147 -1.92 3.79 -1.80
CA CYS A 147 -2.84 4.75 -1.22
C CYS A 147 -3.81 5.26 -2.28
N SER A 148 -5.08 5.34 -1.95
CA SER A 148 -6.14 5.77 -2.86
C SER A 148 -7.21 6.57 -2.14
N GLU A 149 -7.98 7.36 -2.89
CA GLU A 149 -9.28 7.83 -2.44
C GLU A 149 -10.29 6.69 -2.60
N TRP A 150 -10.85 6.25 -1.49
CA TRP A 150 -11.88 5.22 -1.45
C TRP A 150 -13.23 5.88 -1.22
N THR A 151 -14.21 5.57 -2.10
CA THR A 151 -15.58 6.11 -1.99
C THR A 151 -16.56 4.96 -1.88
N GLY A 152 -17.45 5.06 -0.89
CA GLY A 152 -18.46 4.02 -0.65
C GLY A 152 -19.43 4.39 0.46
N VAL A 153 -20.27 3.42 0.81
CA VAL A 153 -21.25 3.53 1.88
C VAL A 153 -20.61 3.16 3.21
N ARG A 154 -20.82 3.95 4.26
CA ARG A 154 -20.40 3.58 5.62
C ARG A 154 -21.15 2.32 6.03
N LEU A 155 -20.40 1.30 6.48
CA LEU A 155 -20.98 0.03 6.89
C LEU A 155 -21.94 0.20 8.08
N SER A 156 -21.65 1.14 9.00
CA SER A 156 -22.50 1.45 10.14
C SER A 156 -23.95 1.76 9.75
N LEU A 157 -24.20 2.45 8.63
CA LEU A 157 -25.56 2.75 8.14
C LEU A 157 -26.34 1.47 7.80
N LEU A 158 -25.69 0.52 7.14
CA LEU A 158 -26.32 -0.74 6.75
C LEU A 158 -26.56 -1.66 7.95
N LEU A 159 -25.63 -1.66 8.91
CA LEU A 159 -25.78 -2.42 10.16
C LEU A 159 -26.84 -1.82 11.08
N GLU A 160 -26.97 -0.50 11.15
CA GLU A 160 -28.05 0.18 11.86
C GLU A 160 -29.42 -0.17 11.26
N GLU A 161 -29.52 -0.18 9.92
CA GLU A 161 -30.76 -0.58 9.24
C GLU A 161 -31.11 -2.06 9.49
N ALA A 162 -30.13 -2.96 9.54
CA ALA A 162 -30.33 -4.36 9.86
C ALA A 162 -30.77 -4.55 11.33
N GLY A 163 -30.35 -3.67 12.22
CA GLY A 163 -30.59 -3.72 13.64
C GLY A 163 -29.84 -4.87 14.32
N ILE A 164 -28.68 -4.55 14.88
CA ILE A 164 -27.77 -5.50 15.52
C ILE A 164 -28.37 -5.99 16.84
N ASP A 165 -28.26 -7.29 17.11
CA ASP A 165 -28.65 -7.89 18.39
C ASP A 165 -27.64 -7.54 19.49
N ALA A 166 -28.09 -7.47 20.72
CA ALA A 166 -27.27 -6.97 21.85
C ALA A 166 -26.07 -7.85 22.23
N ASP A 167 -26.09 -9.13 21.89
CA ASP A 167 -25.01 -10.11 22.14
C ASP A 167 -24.00 -10.21 20.99
N ALA A 168 -24.21 -9.45 19.92
CA ALA A 168 -23.30 -9.42 18.78
C ALA A 168 -21.98 -8.70 19.12
N SER A 169 -20.86 -9.30 18.73
CA SER A 169 -19.52 -8.78 18.99
C SER A 169 -18.62 -8.80 17.75
N TRP A 170 -19.00 -9.53 16.71
CA TRP A 170 -18.19 -9.77 15.52
C TRP A 170 -18.99 -9.61 14.24
N LEU A 171 -18.30 -9.16 13.20
CA LEU A 171 -18.75 -9.17 11.82
C LEU A 171 -17.86 -10.12 11.02
N ILE A 172 -18.46 -11.10 10.36
CA ILE A 172 -17.74 -12.06 9.51
C ILE A 172 -18.00 -11.69 8.05
N ALA A 173 -16.94 -11.31 7.34
CA ALA A 173 -17.00 -10.92 5.94
C ALA A 173 -16.48 -12.04 5.03
N GLU A 174 -17.16 -12.25 3.89
CA GLU A 174 -16.81 -13.29 2.91
C GLU A 174 -16.80 -12.74 1.48
N GLY A 175 -15.75 -13.10 0.73
CA GLY A 175 -15.58 -12.77 -0.69
C GLY A 175 -16.22 -13.79 -1.61
N ALA A 176 -16.61 -13.38 -2.83
CA ALA A 176 -17.26 -14.20 -3.85
C ALA A 176 -16.28 -14.80 -4.86
N ASP A 177 -14.99 -14.88 -4.53
CA ASP A 177 -14.00 -15.60 -5.32
C ASP A 177 -13.92 -17.08 -4.94
N ALA A 178 -13.24 -17.91 -5.74
CA ALA A 178 -13.10 -19.35 -5.47
C ALA A 178 -12.31 -19.66 -4.18
N ALA A 179 -11.53 -18.71 -3.65
CA ALA A 179 -10.88 -18.88 -2.36
C ALA A 179 -11.82 -18.67 -1.18
N SER A 180 -12.98 -18.01 -1.41
CA SER A 180 -13.97 -17.67 -0.38
C SER A 180 -13.31 -17.13 0.89
N LEU A 181 -12.46 -16.10 0.73
CA LEU A 181 -11.73 -15.53 1.87
C LEU A 181 -12.72 -15.06 2.93
N VAL A 182 -12.58 -15.59 4.14
CA VAL A 182 -13.40 -15.24 5.30
C VAL A 182 -12.54 -14.55 6.35
N ARG A 183 -12.99 -13.36 6.81
CA ARG A 183 -12.33 -12.62 7.88
C ARG A 183 -13.36 -12.13 8.91
N SER A 184 -13.00 -12.28 10.18
CA SER A 184 -13.77 -11.78 11.31
C SER A 184 -13.21 -10.43 11.76
N ILE A 185 -14.09 -9.48 12.01
CA ILE A 185 -13.78 -8.10 12.40
C ILE A 185 -14.58 -7.79 13.66
N PRO A 186 -13.98 -7.30 14.75
CA PRO A 186 -14.70 -6.80 15.91
C PRO A 186 -15.78 -5.79 15.48
N LEU A 187 -16.97 -5.92 16.03
CA LEU A 187 -18.12 -5.12 15.65
C LEU A 187 -17.91 -3.63 15.91
N GLU A 188 -17.15 -3.28 16.96
CA GLU A 188 -16.76 -1.90 17.25
C GLU A 188 -16.05 -1.26 16.06
N LYS A 189 -15.07 -1.95 15.47
CA LYS A 189 -14.36 -1.48 14.26
C LYS A 189 -15.30 -1.38 13.06
N ALA A 190 -16.20 -2.35 12.89
CA ALA A 190 -17.18 -2.36 11.78
C ALA A 190 -18.12 -1.15 11.83
N LEU A 191 -18.43 -0.64 13.01
CA LEU A 191 -19.30 0.51 13.25
C LEU A 191 -18.58 1.86 13.17
N ASP A 192 -17.25 1.88 13.29
CA ASP A 192 -16.45 3.11 13.29
C ASP A 192 -16.24 3.67 11.86
N ASP A 193 -15.25 3.18 11.13
CA ASP A 193 -14.74 3.81 9.90
C ASP A 193 -14.78 2.90 8.65
N VAL A 194 -15.38 1.70 8.76
CA VAL A 194 -15.41 0.72 7.67
C VAL A 194 -16.37 1.15 6.56
N LEU A 195 -15.95 0.94 5.30
CA LEU A 195 -16.71 1.25 4.10
C LEU A 195 -17.04 -0.01 3.30
N ILE A 196 -18.22 -0.01 2.69
CA ILE A 196 -18.49 -0.80 1.48
C ILE A 196 -18.04 0.05 0.29
N ALA A 197 -16.79 -0.13 -0.12
CA ALA A 197 -16.19 0.68 -1.17
C ALA A 197 -16.67 0.24 -2.55
N LEU A 198 -17.08 1.23 -3.36
CA LEU A 198 -17.62 1.07 -4.72
C LEU A 198 -16.75 1.79 -5.77
N TYR A 199 -15.97 2.78 -5.34
CA TYR A 199 -15.09 3.57 -6.20
C TYR A 199 -13.69 3.69 -5.60
N GLN A 200 -12.71 3.85 -6.49
CA GLN A 200 -11.31 4.07 -6.17
C GLN A 200 -10.77 5.17 -7.09
N ASN A 201 -10.22 6.25 -6.53
CA ASN A 201 -9.71 7.40 -7.28
C ASN A 201 -10.69 7.92 -8.36
N GLY A 202 -11.97 8.03 -8.01
CA GLY A 202 -13.02 8.60 -8.87
C GLY A 202 -13.63 7.64 -9.90
N GLU A 203 -13.06 6.46 -10.15
CA GLU A 203 -13.65 5.44 -11.03
C GLU A 203 -14.21 4.25 -10.24
N ARG A 204 -15.04 3.41 -10.86
CA ARG A 204 -15.45 2.13 -10.26
C ARG A 204 -14.21 1.31 -9.93
N ILE A 205 -14.23 0.62 -8.77
CA ILE A 205 -13.11 -0.26 -8.41
C ILE A 205 -12.83 -1.25 -9.55
N ARG A 206 -11.55 -1.50 -9.83
CA ARG A 206 -11.17 -2.46 -10.87
C ARG A 206 -11.40 -3.91 -10.41
N PRO A 207 -11.57 -4.86 -11.33
CA PRO A 207 -11.79 -6.28 -10.99
C PRO A 207 -10.78 -6.82 -9.99
N GLU A 208 -9.48 -6.56 -10.19
CA GLU A 208 -8.40 -6.98 -9.31
C GLU A 208 -8.44 -6.33 -7.93
N GLN A 209 -9.12 -5.19 -7.80
CA GLN A 209 -9.33 -4.49 -6.54
C GLN A 209 -10.65 -4.84 -5.87
N GLY A 210 -11.48 -5.71 -6.46
CA GLY A 210 -12.69 -6.25 -5.84
C GLY A 210 -14.01 -5.77 -6.42
N TYR A 211 -14.07 -5.39 -7.74
CA TYR A 211 -15.34 -5.05 -8.41
C TYR A 211 -16.38 -6.17 -8.25
N PRO A 212 -17.67 -5.85 -7.99
CA PRO A 212 -18.28 -4.52 -7.97
C PRO A 212 -18.22 -3.80 -6.63
N MET A 213 -17.85 -4.48 -5.53
CA MET A 213 -17.73 -3.90 -4.19
C MET A 213 -16.73 -4.65 -3.33
N ARG A 214 -16.09 -3.95 -2.41
CA ARG A 214 -15.25 -4.56 -1.39
C ARG A 214 -15.55 -3.98 -0.01
N LEU A 215 -15.28 -4.77 1.02
CA LEU A 215 -15.11 -4.23 2.35
C LEU A 215 -13.78 -3.46 2.41
N PHE A 216 -13.77 -2.29 3.00
CA PHE A 216 -12.55 -1.53 3.24
C PHE A 216 -12.44 -1.19 4.73
N VAL A 217 -11.39 -1.70 5.38
CA VAL A 217 -11.13 -1.54 6.81
C VAL A 217 -9.88 -0.69 6.99
N PRO A 218 -10.03 0.62 7.26
CA PRO A 218 -8.91 1.56 7.28
C PRO A 218 -7.86 1.24 8.35
N GLY A 219 -6.57 1.29 7.96
CA GLY A 219 -5.42 1.13 8.87
C GLY A 219 -5.12 -0.32 9.26
N TRP A 220 -5.94 -1.28 8.83
CA TRP A 220 -5.76 -2.69 9.15
C TRP A 220 -5.13 -3.46 7.98
N GLU A 221 -4.63 -4.66 8.26
CA GLU A 221 -4.04 -5.56 7.26
C GLU A 221 -4.97 -5.79 6.08
N GLY A 222 -4.43 -5.75 4.86
CA GLY A 222 -5.21 -5.72 3.62
C GLY A 222 -6.14 -6.91 3.41
N ASN A 223 -5.87 -8.06 4.04
CA ASN A 223 -6.72 -9.25 3.92
C ASN A 223 -8.08 -9.11 4.62
N VAL A 224 -8.24 -8.23 5.62
CA VAL A 224 -9.53 -7.93 6.24
C VAL A 224 -10.39 -6.99 5.38
N SER A 225 -9.78 -6.30 4.42
CA SER A 225 -10.48 -5.52 3.39
C SER A 225 -10.95 -6.44 2.26
N VAL A 226 -11.91 -7.30 2.56
CA VAL A 226 -12.35 -8.41 1.70
C VAL A 226 -12.89 -7.92 0.36
N LYS A 227 -12.28 -8.41 -0.74
CA LYS A 227 -12.67 -8.11 -2.13
C LYS A 227 -13.88 -8.93 -2.56
N TRP A 228 -14.61 -8.44 -3.59
CA TRP A 228 -15.79 -9.15 -4.13
C TRP A 228 -16.78 -9.51 -3.04
N LEU A 229 -17.00 -8.57 -2.14
CA LEU A 229 -17.80 -8.79 -0.93
C LEU A 229 -19.23 -9.21 -1.29
N HIS A 230 -19.68 -10.35 -0.77
CA HIS A 230 -21.05 -10.82 -1.01
C HIS A 230 -21.82 -11.17 0.27
N ARG A 231 -21.12 -11.35 1.39
CA ARG A 231 -21.78 -11.73 2.64
C ARG A 231 -21.13 -11.09 3.86
N LEU A 232 -21.97 -10.61 4.75
CA LEU A 232 -21.63 -10.13 6.08
C LEU A 232 -22.53 -10.84 7.09
N LYS A 233 -21.93 -11.62 7.99
CA LYS A 233 -22.64 -12.29 9.08
C LYS A 233 -22.29 -11.62 10.40
N VAL A 234 -23.27 -11.04 11.07
CA VAL A 234 -23.13 -10.56 12.45
C VAL A 234 -23.21 -11.74 13.41
N ALA A 235 -22.29 -11.84 14.37
CA ALA A 235 -22.15 -12.99 15.26
C ALA A 235 -21.63 -12.57 16.65
N SER A 236 -21.81 -13.46 17.65
CA SER A 236 -21.29 -13.28 19.01
C SER A 236 -19.83 -13.75 19.16
N SER A 237 -19.28 -14.46 18.16
CA SER A 237 -17.90 -14.97 18.16
C SER A 237 -17.30 -14.94 16.76
N PRO A 238 -15.94 -14.93 16.62
CA PRO A 238 -15.29 -14.99 15.31
C PRO A 238 -15.49 -16.33 14.62
N ALA A 239 -15.30 -16.37 13.29
CA ALA A 239 -15.51 -17.57 12.48
C ALA A 239 -14.45 -18.65 12.70
N GLN A 240 -13.25 -18.29 13.19
CA GLN A 240 -12.10 -19.18 13.29
C GLN A 240 -11.80 -19.89 11.95
N SER A 241 -11.88 -19.13 10.86
CA SER A 241 -11.66 -19.63 9.51
C SER A 241 -10.20 -20.04 9.31
N ARG A 242 -9.92 -20.79 8.22
CA ARG A 242 -8.53 -21.11 7.84
C ARG A 242 -7.65 -19.85 7.72
N SER A 243 -8.23 -18.74 7.26
CA SER A 243 -7.51 -17.47 7.12
C SER A 243 -7.25 -16.74 8.45
N GLU A 244 -7.68 -17.31 9.56
CA GLU A 244 -7.51 -16.77 10.92
C GLU A 244 -6.79 -17.73 11.85
N THR A 245 -6.61 -18.98 11.44
CA THR A 245 -6.00 -20.05 12.25
C THR A 245 -4.74 -20.64 11.62
N ALA A 246 -4.71 -20.77 10.27
CA ALA A 246 -3.58 -21.35 9.53
C ALA A 246 -2.78 -20.32 8.74
N THR A 247 -3.33 -19.10 8.52
CA THR A 247 -2.67 -17.96 7.88
C THR A 247 -3.06 -16.68 8.63
N TYR A 248 -2.33 -15.60 8.37
CA TYR A 248 -2.57 -14.29 9.00
C TYR A 248 -2.59 -14.33 10.54
N THR A 249 -1.66 -15.10 11.07
CA THR A 249 -1.34 -15.17 12.50
C THR A 249 0.13 -14.87 12.65
N ASP A 250 0.50 -14.15 13.71
CA ASP A 250 1.89 -13.82 14.00
C ASP A 250 2.52 -14.89 14.88
N LEU A 251 3.60 -15.50 14.40
CA LEU A 251 4.33 -16.51 15.14
C LEU A 251 5.24 -15.85 16.17
N MET A 252 4.97 -16.12 17.45
CA MET A 252 5.70 -15.55 18.57
C MET A 252 6.92 -16.41 18.95
N PRO A 253 7.94 -15.86 19.62
CA PRO A 253 9.15 -16.59 20.02
C PRO A 253 8.91 -17.79 20.94
N ASP A 254 7.80 -17.79 21.67
CA ASP A 254 7.39 -18.91 22.54
C ASP A 254 6.65 -20.04 21.81
N GLY A 255 6.55 -19.94 20.47
CA GLY A 255 5.90 -20.93 19.60
C GLY A 255 4.39 -20.79 19.51
N ARG A 256 3.78 -19.79 20.16
CA ARG A 256 2.35 -19.49 19.99
C ARG A 256 2.12 -18.68 18.72
N ALA A 257 0.94 -18.84 18.12
CA ALA A 257 0.46 -17.99 17.04
C ALA A 257 -0.53 -16.96 17.62
N GLU A 258 -0.21 -15.67 17.50
CA GLU A 258 -1.10 -14.58 17.88
C GLU A 258 -2.09 -14.32 16.75
N GLN A 259 -3.39 -14.31 17.08
CA GLN A 259 -4.49 -14.06 16.15
C GLN A 259 -4.98 -12.62 16.26
N PHE A 260 -5.63 -12.13 15.20
CA PHE A 260 -6.34 -10.85 15.22
C PHE A 260 -5.42 -9.64 15.52
N THR A 261 -4.21 -9.67 15.00
CA THR A 261 -3.23 -8.59 15.17
C THR A 261 -3.50 -7.36 14.30
N PHE A 262 -4.42 -7.44 13.41
CA PHE A 262 -5.09 -6.49 12.52
C PHE A 262 -4.33 -5.22 12.12
N THR A 263 -3.97 -4.35 13.08
CA THR A 263 -3.51 -2.98 12.81
C THR A 263 -2.10 -2.96 12.25
N MET A 264 -1.91 -2.31 11.11
CA MET A 264 -0.60 -2.14 10.51
C MET A 264 0.23 -1.13 11.31
N GLY A 265 1.41 -1.56 11.76
CA GLY A 265 2.33 -0.73 12.53
C GLY A 265 2.89 0.44 11.73
N VAL A 266 3.37 1.48 12.44
CA VAL A 266 4.04 2.62 11.81
C VAL A 266 5.24 2.15 10.99
N LYS A 267 5.36 2.67 9.75
CA LYS A 267 6.42 2.29 8.81
C LYS A 267 6.79 3.47 7.92
N SER A 268 8.07 3.57 7.57
CA SER A 268 8.58 4.44 6.53
C SER A 268 9.57 3.70 5.66
N VAL A 269 9.66 4.11 4.39
CA VAL A 269 10.64 3.61 3.43
C VAL A 269 11.15 4.76 2.57
N ILE A 270 12.47 4.83 2.35
CA ILE A 270 13.05 5.73 1.36
C ILE A 270 12.78 5.13 -0.01
N THR A 271 12.13 5.89 -0.90
CA THR A 271 11.83 5.47 -2.27
C THR A 271 12.83 6.02 -3.27
N HIS A 272 13.53 7.12 -2.92
CA HIS A 272 14.56 7.74 -3.77
C HIS A 272 15.68 8.34 -2.91
N PRO A 273 16.96 7.94 -3.15
CA PRO A 273 17.35 6.81 -3.97
C PRO A 273 17.00 5.48 -3.29
N SER A 274 16.79 4.44 -4.07
CA SER A 274 16.53 3.08 -3.55
C SER A 274 17.35 2.04 -4.32
N GLY A 275 17.28 0.80 -3.89
CA GLY A 275 18.01 -0.30 -4.54
C GLY A 275 17.82 -0.33 -6.06
N THR A 276 18.85 -0.77 -6.77
CA THR A 276 18.99 -0.77 -8.24
C THR A 276 19.26 0.59 -8.90
N MET A 277 19.24 1.69 -8.13
CA MET A 277 19.59 3.02 -8.63
C MET A 277 21.10 3.26 -8.56
N ASN A 278 21.56 4.27 -9.31
CA ASN A 278 22.95 4.71 -9.32
C ASN A 278 23.01 6.24 -9.28
N LEU A 279 23.71 6.79 -8.29
CA LEU A 279 23.99 8.23 -8.19
C LEU A 279 25.12 8.58 -9.15
N ALA A 280 24.92 9.57 -10.00
CA ALA A 280 25.84 9.87 -11.10
C ALA A 280 27.19 10.47 -10.64
N ALA A 281 27.18 11.32 -9.61
CA ALA A 281 28.33 12.02 -9.07
C ALA A 281 28.04 12.58 -7.67
N PRO A 282 29.08 12.92 -6.87
CA PRO A 282 28.89 13.70 -5.65
C PRO A 282 28.09 14.99 -5.90
N GLY A 283 27.21 15.33 -4.97
CA GLY A 283 26.34 16.50 -5.13
C GLY A 283 25.19 16.51 -4.13
N ILE A 284 24.26 17.44 -4.34
CA ILE A 284 23.03 17.52 -3.54
C ILE A 284 21.97 16.63 -4.17
N TYR A 285 21.42 15.72 -3.38
CA TYR A 285 20.29 14.85 -3.72
C TYR A 285 19.12 15.12 -2.81
N GLU A 286 17.91 14.90 -3.30
CA GLU A 286 16.73 14.81 -2.47
C GLU A 286 16.56 13.35 -2.02
N LEU A 287 16.60 13.10 -0.71
CA LEU A 287 16.10 11.85 -0.15
C LEU A 287 14.60 11.98 0.01
N ALA A 288 13.84 11.13 -0.67
CA ALA A 288 12.40 11.12 -0.62
C ALA A 288 11.88 9.73 -0.25
N GLY A 289 10.73 9.70 0.42
CA GLY A 289 10.11 8.44 0.79
C GLY A 289 8.65 8.60 1.18
N ILE A 290 8.07 7.50 1.65
CA ILE A 290 6.70 7.44 2.13
C ILE A 290 6.66 6.86 3.54
N ALA A 291 5.68 7.31 4.34
CA ALA A 291 5.41 6.81 5.68
C ALA A 291 3.90 6.64 5.89
N TRP A 292 3.50 5.67 6.71
CA TRP A 292 2.11 5.38 7.05
C TRP A 292 1.99 4.67 8.40
N SER A 293 0.80 4.71 9.00
CA SER A 293 0.46 3.96 10.20
C SER A 293 -1.03 3.65 10.24
N GLY A 294 -1.40 2.47 10.69
CA GLY A 294 -2.77 2.08 10.98
C GLY A 294 -3.31 2.67 12.29
N HIS A 295 -2.44 3.17 13.15
CA HIS A 295 -2.79 3.76 14.44
C HIS A 295 -3.11 5.25 14.38
N GLY A 296 -2.79 5.92 13.26
CA GLY A 296 -3.04 7.36 13.13
C GLY A 296 -2.27 8.02 12.00
N ALA A 297 -2.21 9.35 12.03
CA ALA A 297 -1.43 10.15 11.10
C ALA A 297 0.08 10.05 11.42
N ILE A 298 0.94 10.29 10.44
CA ILE A 298 2.37 10.41 10.68
C ILE A 298 2.65 11.75 11.37
N ALA A 299 3.29 11.69 12.54
CA ALA A 299 3.68 12.89 13.29
C ALA A 299 5.05 13.41 12.88
N ARG A 300 6.00 12.50 12.58
CA ARG A 300 7.39 12.83 12.25
C ARG A 300 8.04 11.71 11.44
N VAL A 301 8.96 12.10 10.56
CA VAL A 301 9.91 11.19 9.92
C VAL A 301 11.31 11.75 10.09
N GLU A 302 12.23 10.91 10.53
CA GLU A 302 13.65 11.23 10.65
C GLU A 302 14.44 10.38 9.65
N VAL A 303 15.48 10.96 9.09
CA VAL A 303 16.37 10.32 8.10
C VAL A 303 17.79 10.33 8.63
N SER A 304 18.49 9.23 8.45
CA SER A 304 19.94 9.07 8.71
C SER A 304 20.66 8.77 7.41
N ALA A 305 21.87 9.29 7.25
CA ALA A 305 22.77 8.97 6.15
C ALA A 305 24.07 8.26 6.62
N ASP A 306 24.15 7.93 7.91
CA ASP A 306 25.35 7.36 8.56
C ASP A 306 25.05 6.04 9.31
N GLY A 307 24.02 5.32 8.89
CA GLY A 307 23.63 4.03 9.47
C GLY A 307 22.98 4.15 10.86
N GLY A 308 22.25 5.23 11.09
CA GLY A 308 21.51 5.43 12.33
C GLY A 308 22.27 6.07 13.47
N LYS A 309 23.50 6.57 13.24
CA LYS A 309 24.30 7.26 14.29
C LYS A 309 23.77 8.66 14.56
N SER A 310 23.33 9.36 13.52
CA SER A 310 22.65 10.65 13.60
C SER A 310 21.38 10.66 12.77
N TRP A 311 20.41 11.51 13.19
CA TRP A 311 19.09 11.61 12.57
C TRP A 311 18.71 13.08 12.39
N ALA A 312 18.14 13.40 11.22
CA ALA A 312 17.60 14.71 10.92
C ALA A 312 16.12 14.59 10.53
N GLU A 313 15.30 15.52 10.97
CA GLU A 313 13.88 15.55 10.67
C GLU A 313 13.63 15.93 9.20
N ALA A 314 12.83 15.14 8.51
CA ALA A 314 12.45 15.38 7.13
C ALA A 314 11.14 16.19 7.05
N ALA A 315 11.00 17.00 6.01
CA ALA A 315 9.76 17.72 5.72
C ALA A 315 8.68 16.73 5.28
N LEU A 316 7.46 16.87 5.82
CA LEU A 316 6.29 16.08 5.45
C LEU A 316 5.42 16.86 4.45
N ASP A 317 4.95 16.18 3.38
CA ASP A 317 4.02 16.77 2.42
C ASP A 317 2.64 16.99 3.08
N ALA A 318 2.23 18.24 3.21
CA ALA A 318 0.93 18.65 3.77
C ALA A 318 -0.23 18.40 2.77
N PRO A 319 -1.47 18.21 3.26
CA PRO A 319 -1.83 17.91 4.64
C PRO A 319 -1.46 16.49 5.04
N VAL A 320 -1.03 16.25 6.28
CA VAL A 320 -0.88 14.90 6.82
C VAL A 320 -2.26 14.39 7.20
N ILE A 321 -2.63 13.20 6.72
CA ILE A 321 -3.97 12.63 6.85
C ILE A 321 -3.89 11.31 7.63
N ASP A 322 -4.88 11.10 8.51
CA ASP A 322 -5.01 9.88 9.30
C ASP A 322 -5.12 8.63 8.41
N LYS A 323 -4.40 7.56 8.76
CA LYS A 323 -4.39 6.27 8.05
C LYS A 323 -4.14 6.41 6.54
N CYS A 324 -3.31 7.38 6.16
CA CYS A 324 -2.97 7.70 4.79
C CYS A 324 -1.45 7.70 4.60
N VAL A 325 -0.99 7.48 3.39
CA VAL A 325 0.42 7.68 3.05
C VAL A 325 0.77 9.17 3.18
N CYS A 326 1.86 9.45 3.88
CA CYS A 326 2.51 10.75 3.93
C CYS A 326 3.87 10.66 3.22
N ARG A 327 4.13 11.53 2.27
CA ARG A 327 5.46 11.63 1.65
C ARG A 327 6.35 12.53 2.50
N PHE A 328 7.63 12.17 2.60
CA PHE A 328 8.64 12.98 3.26
C PHE A 328 9.81 13.25 2.32
N ARG A 329 10.52 14.37 2.56
CA ARG A 329 11.66 14.83 1.75
C ARG A 329 12.68 15.52 2.62
N ILE A 330 13.98 15.31 2.30
CA ILE A 330 15.09 16.02 2.94
C ILE A 330 16.26 16.14 1.94
N PRO A 331 16.91 17.32 1.82
CA PRO A 331 18.12 17.42 1.04
C PRO A 331 19.28 16.68 1.71
N TRP A 332 20.09 16.02 0.92
CA TRP A 332 21.29 15.31 1.36
C TRP A 332 22.47 15.66 0.49
N GLN A 333 23.57 16.12 1.12
CA GLN A 333 24.83 16.36 0.47
C GLN A 333 25.63 15.06 0.48
N TRP A 334 25.73 14.40 -0.68
CA TRP A 334 26.63 13.25 -0.86
C TRP A 334 27.99 13.71 -1.34
N ASP A 335 29.04 13.32 -0.64
CA ASP A 335 30.44 13.67 -0.93
C ASP A 335 31.19 12.62 -1.77
N GLY A 336 30.51 11.52 -2.16
CA GLY A 336 31.10 10.39 -2.88
C GLY A 336 31.63 9.28 -1.96
N ALA A 337 31.58 9.46 -0.65
CA ALA A 337 31.94 8.39 0.28
C ALA A 337 30.79 7.38 0.45
N PRO A 338 31.09 6.11 0.83
CA PRO A 338 30.05 5.16 1.20
C PRO A 338 29.14 5.70 2.29
N ALA A 339 27.81 5.53 2.11
CA ALA A 339 26.80 5.99 3.05
C ALA A 339 25.75 4.89 3.30
N THR A 340 25.03 4.99 4.42
CA THR A 340 23.90 4.11 4.73
C THR A 340 22.70 4.96 5.06
N LEU A 341 21.70 4.93 4.17
CA LEU A 341 20.49 5.75 4.26
C LEU A 341 19.39 4.96 4.96
N MET A 342 18.76 5.57 5.96
CA MET A 342 17.67 4.97 6.74
C MET A 342 16.58 6.01 6.99
N SER A 343 15.31 5.58 7.12
CA SER A 343 14.23 6.43 7.63
C SER A 343 13.52 5.77 8.81
N ARG A 344 13.03 6.60 9.73
CA ARG A 344 12.28 6.20 10.91
C ARG A 344 11.06 7.10 11.08
N ALA A 345 9.87 6.50 11.11
CA ALA A 345 8.62 7.24 11.33
C ALA A 345 8.15 7.14 12.79
N THR A 346 7.47 8.20 13.23
CA THR A 346 6.67 8.23 14.48
C THR A 346 5.26 8.66 14.10
N ASP A 347 4.24 7.96 14.60
CA ASP A 347 2.84 8.32 14.37
C ASP A 347 2.26 9.21 15.47
N SER A 348 1.03 9.68 15.27
CA SER A 348 0.33 10.57 16.22
C SER A 348 -0.08 9.89 17.53
N ALA A 349 -0.05 8.55 17.60
CA ALA A 349 -0.26 7.79 18.83
C ALA A 349 1.05 7.60 19.62
N GLY A 350 2.19 8.08 19.09
CA GLY A 350 3.51 7.97 19.72
C GLY A 350 4.25 6.66 19.41
N ASN A 351 3.74 5.82 18.53
CA ASN A 351 4.46 4.62 18.11
C ASN A 351 5.64 5.00 17.22
N VAL A 352 6.79 4.42 17.51
CA VAL A 352 8.02 4.61 16.72
C VAL A 352 8.31 3.35 15.92
N GLN A 353 8.69 3.51 14.66
CA GLN A 353 9.11 2.40 13.81
C GLN A 353 10.31 1.66 14.44
N PRO A 354 10.21 0.34 14.68
CA PRO A 354 11.27 -0.42 15.31
C PRO A 354 12.45 -0.63 14.36
N THR A 355 13.63 -0.85 14.91
CA THR A 355 14.76 -1.40 14.16
C THR A 355 14.43 -2.83 13.67
N ARG A 356 15.16 -3.31 12.65
CA ARG A 356 15.05 -4.71 12.20
C ARG A 356 15.32 -5.70 13.35
N ALA A 357 16.30 -5.41 14.20
CA ALA A 357 16.65 -6.24 15.35
C ALA A 357 15.54 -6.28 16.41
N GLU A 358 14.85 -5.17 16.67
CA GLU A 358 13.69 -5.12 17.57
C GLU A 358 12.51 -5.90 17.02
N PHE A 359 12.22 -5.78 15.71
CA PHE A 359 11.22 -6.60 15.05
C PHE A 359 11.52 -8.10 15.21
N GLN A 360 12.75 -8.53 14.94
CA GLN A 360 13.17 -9.93 15.04
C GLN A 360 13.14 -10.48 16.48
N LYS A 361 13.26 -9.62 17.50
CA LYS A 361 13.06 -10.03 18.92
C LYS A 361 11.59 -10.24 19.25
N ARG A 362 10.70 -9.47 18.62
CA ARG A 362 9.25 -9.56 18.87
C ARG A 362 8.63 -10.81 18.26
N TYR A 363 9.07 -11.22 17.09
CA TYR A 363 8.48 -12.30 16.33
C TYR A 363 9.47 -13.47 16.11
N SER A 364 8.93 -14.66 15.94
CA SER A 364 9.74 -15.84 15.57
C SER A 364 10.34 -15.66 14.15
N PRO A 365 11.49 -16.27 13.85
CA PRO A 365 12.09 -16.26 12.50
C PRO A 365 11.16 -16.75 11.38
N GLY A 366 10.15 -17.57 11.70
CA GLY A 366 9.15 -18.04 10.72
C GLY A 366 7.99 -17.08 10.49
N ASN A 367 7.91 -15.94 11.20
CA ASN A 367 6.86 -14.96 10.96
C ASN A 367 7.05 -14.26 9.62
N MET A 368 5.98 -14.17 8.81
CA MET A 368 5.99 -13.55 7.48
C MET A 368 5.19 -12.25 7.41
N TYR A 369 4.56 -11.84 8.52
CA TYR A 369 3.60 -10.75 8.55
C TYR A 369 4.09 -9.57 9.36
N HIS A 370 3.47 -8.42 9.11
CA HIS A 370 3.61 -7.16 9.86
C HIS A 370 5.04 -6.58 9.92
N PHE A 371 5.89 -6.91 8.92
CA PHE A 371 7.24 -6.37 8.90
C PHE A 371 7.21 -4.84 8.75
N ASN A 372 7.56 -4.16 9.84
CA ASN A 372 7.69 -2.71 9.89
C ASN A 372 9.07 -2.23 10.36
N GLY A 373 10.07 -3.12 10.36
CA GLY A 373 11.45 -2.76 10.73
C GLY A 373 12.04 -1.67 9.82
N ILE A 374 12.90 -0.85 10.38
CA ILE A 374 13.68 0.15 9.63
C ILE A 374 14.48 -0.56 8.53
N LEU A 375 14.42 0.01 7.32
CA LEU A 375 15.16 -0.45 6.14
C LEU A 375 16.36 0.44 5.90
N ALA A 376 17.41 -0.13 5.29
CA ALA A 376 18.62 0.60 4.99
C ALA A 376 19.04 0.41 3.52
N TRP A 377 19.45 1.52 2.88
CA TRP A 377 20.05 1.54 1.57
C TRP A 377 21.55 1.86 1.71
N GLY A 378 22.41 0.92 1.31
CA GLY A 378 23.85 1.16 1.19
C GLY A 378 24.14 1.92 -0.11
N VAL A 379 24.87 3.02 -0.03
CA VAL A 379 25.39 3.77 -1.18
C VAL A 379 26.89 3.53 -1.24
N GLU A 380 27.37 2.95 -2.32
CA GLU A 380 28.81 2.72 -2.55
C GLU A 380 29.47 4.01 -3.07
N ALA A 381 30.82 4.08 -3.00
CA ALA A 381 31.56 5.17 -3.61
C ALA A 381 31.38 5.27 -5.14
N SER A 382 30.98 4.18 -5.79
CA SER A 382 30.58 4.15 -7.21
C SER A 382 29.25 4.85 -7.51
N GLY A 383 28.47 5.18 -6.47
CA GLY A 383 27.10 5.68 -6.56
C GLY A 383 26.03 4.58 -6.59
N ARG A 384 26.39 3.29 -6.67
CA ARG A 384 25.43 2.19 -6.66
C ARG A 384 24.69 2.14 -5.33
N VAL A 385 23.35 2.00 -5.42
CA VAL A 385 22.48 1.86 -4.25
C VAL A 385 21.95 0.42 -4.17
N SER A 386 22.07 -0.19 -3.01
CA SER A 386 21.62 -1.57 -2.76
C SER A 386 20.94 -1.71 -1.40
N ASN A 387 20.10 -2.71 -1.24
CA ASN A 387 19.51 -3.07 0.05
C ASN A 387 20.61 -3.66 0.95
N VAL A 388 20.68 -3.19 2.20
CA VAL A 388 21.62 -3.68 3.21
C VAL A 388 20.91 -3.89 4.55
N TYR A 389 21.49 -4.75 5.40
CA TYR A 389 21.02 -4.91 6.77
C TYR A 389 21.96 -4.18 7.75
N VAL A 390 21.37 -3.54 8.76
CA VAL A 390 22.07 -2.79 9.81
C VAL A 390 21.61 -3.26 11.19
#